data_d6dbdc27e74a31991dd6a5fc2c81987a
#
_entry.id   d6dbdc27e74a31991dd6a5fc2c81987a
#
_cell.length_a   1.000
_cell.length_b   1.000
_cell.length_c   1.000
_cell.angle_alpha   90.00
_cell.angle_beta   90.00
_cell.angle_gamma   90.00
#
_symmetry.space_group_name_H-M   'P 1'
#
loop_
_entity.id
_entity.type
_entity.pdbx_description
1 polymer ?
#
loop_
_entity_poly.entity_id
_entity_poly.type
_entity_poly.pdbx_seq_one_letter_code
_entity_poly.pdbx_strand_id
1 'polypeptide(L)'
;MKYFKHILIIIGFGIVIFLKPASVSAQDLPIRYATLELFTNTPCPICASQNPGLFNRLANYEGQYHLIGFYPGSPYSSCIFYQANIPQNSARVQHYSGEIFGSPTVALNGIDFKSSSGVNTTVLDNLTGGTSWLYINVDETTGTSRSVTIDLQDVVGGSLTTGRLYAVIVEKEISYNA
;
A
#
# COMPACT_ATOMS: atom_id res chain seq x y z
N MET A 1 72.21 26.14 -27.20
CA MET A 1 71.60 24.93 -26.60
C MET A 1 71.22 25.14 -25.12
N LYS A 2 70.60 26.25 -24.74
CA LYS A 2 70.24 26.55 -23.34
C LYS A 2 68.72 26.78 -23.08
N TYR A 3 67.88 26.68 -24.10
CA TYR A 3 66.45 26.98 -23.97
C TYR A 3 65.52 25.76 -24.04
N PHE A 4 66.10 24.55 -24.18
CA PHE A 4 65.29 23.32 -24.33
C PHE A 4 64.93 22.67 -23.00
N LYS A 5 65.47 23.14 -21.87
CA LYS A 5 65.23 22.57 -20.55
C LYS A 5 63.96 23.16 -19.80
N HIS A 6 63.44 24.27 -20.28
CA HIS A 6 62.34 24.95 -19.56
C HIS A 6 60.97 24.71 -20.15
N ILE A 7 60.88 24.08 -21.33
CA ILE A 7 59.57 23.77 -21.98
C ILE A 7 58.96 22.49 -21.43
N LEU A 8 59.74 21.60 -20.82
CA LEU A 8 59.24 20.32 -20.33
C LEU A 8 58.50 20.40 -18.94
N ILE A 9 58.63 21.52 -18.23
CA ILE A 9 58.06 21.69 -16.89
C ILE A 9 56.65 22.30 -16.92
N ILE A 10 56.23 22.90 -18.04
CA ILE A 10 54.94 23.61 -18.14
C ILE A 10 53.78 22.69 -18.59
N ILE A 11 54.08 21.50 -19.14
CA ILE A 11 53.03 20.56 -19.62
C ILE A 11 52.49 19.63 -18.51
N GLY A 12 53.18 19.61 -17.34
CA GLY A 12 52.75 18.74 -16.22
C GLY A 12 51.68 19.31 -15.28
N PHE A 13 51.23 20.56 -15.48
CA PHE A 13 50.39 21.24 -14.47
C PHE A 13 48.96 21.53 -14.94
N GLY A 14 48.49 20.91 -15.98
CA GLY A 14 47.25 21.32 -16.66
C GLY A 14 46.05 20.36 -16.65
N ILE A 15 46.08 19.24 -15.93
CA ILE A 15 44.91 18.37 -15.87
C ILE A 15 44.58 18.03 -14.41
N VAL A 16 44.12 19.02 -13.66
CA VAL A 16 43.27 18.75 -12.51
C VAL A 16 41.84 18.54 -13.06
N ILE A 17 41.55 17.29 -13.39
CA ILE A 17 40.14 16.88 -13.64
C ILE A 17 39.43 17.09 -12.34
N PHE A 18 38.63 18.16 -12.22
CA PHE A 18 37.58 18.30 -11.22
C PHE A 18 36.53 17.22 -11.50
N LEU A 19 36.75 16.01 -11.02
CA LEU A 19 35.71 15.03 -10.80
C LEU A 19 34.81 15.67 -9.75
N LYS A 20 33.75 16.38 -10.20
CA LYS A 20 32.66 16.73 -9.31
C LYS A 20 32.15 15.40 -8.78
N PRO A 21 32.17 15.16 -7.47
CA PRO A 21 31.44 14.01 -6.95
C PRO A 21 29.99 14.17 -7.44
N ALA A 22 29.49 13.19 -8.19
CA ALA A 22 28.08 13.11 -8.46
C ALA A 22 27.42 13.04 -7.08
N SER A 23 26.76 14.13 -6.69
CA SER A 23 25.93 14.12 -5.51
C SER A 23 24.85 13.09 -5.79
N VAL A 24 25.01 11.88 -5.28
CA VAL A 24 23.90 10.94 -5.18
C VAL A 24 22.94 11.62 -4.21
N SER A 25 21.92 12.28 -4.76
CA SER A 25 20.79 12.74 -3.98
C SER A 25 20.24 11.49 -3.29
N ALA A 26 20.25 11.47 -1.97
CA ALA A 26 19.50 10.47 -1.24
C ALA A 26 18.04 10.65 -1.69
N GLN A 27 17.56 9.73 -2.53
CA GLN A 27 16.19 9.75 -2.98
C GLN A 27 15.35 9.41 -1.78
N ASP A 28 14.49 10.32 -1.36
CA ASP A 28 13.58 10.06 -0.25
C ASP A 28 12.75 8.83 -0.60
N LEU A 29 12.79 7.83 0.29
CA LEU A 29 12.02 6.61 0.07
C LEU A 29 10.52 6.95 0.06
N PRO A 30 9.74 6.37 -0.84
CA PRO A 30 8.31 6.61 -0.89
C PRO A 30 7.63 6.16 0.40
N ILE A 31 6.56 6.85 0.77
CA ILE A 31 5.75 6.49 1.94
C ILE A 31 5.08 5.14 1.66
N ARG A 32 5.13 4.26 2.67
CA ARG A 32 4.39 3.01 2.66
C ARG A 32 2.99 3.22 3.21
N TYR A 33 1.97 2.99 2.39
CA TYR A 33 0.58 2.96 2.84
C TYR A 33 0.27 1.63 3.52
N ALA A 34 -0.37 1.69 4.68
CA ALA A 34 -0.90 0.50 5.33
C ALA A 34 -2.15 -0.01 4.57
N THR A 35 -2.28 -1.31 4.42
CA THR A 35 -3.48 -1.92 3.85
C THR A 35 -4.28 -2.58 4.97
N LEU A 36 -5.55 -2.16 5.12
CA LEU A 36 -6.50 -2.74 6.05
C LEU A 36 -7.65 -3.38 5.26
N GLU A 37 -7.87 -4.65 5.49
CA GLU A 37 -9.00 -5.37 4.91
C GLU A 37 -10.00 -5.71 6.02
N LEU A 38 -11.14 -5.06 6.00
CA LEU A 38 -12.19 -5.23 7.01
C LEU A 38 -13.20 -6.27 6.54
N PHE A 39 -13.22 -7.42 7.19
CA PHE A 39 -14.21 -8.46 7.02
C PHE A 39 -15.40 -8.18 7.95
N THR A 40 -16.52 -7.75 7.38
CA THR A 40 -17.68 -7.25 8.12
C THR A 40 -18.99 -7.67 7.46
N ASN A 41 -20.12 -7.48 8.12
CA ASN A 41 -21.45 -7.79 7.55
C ASN A 41 -22.49 -6.79 8.05
N THR A 42 -23.49 -6.49 7.22
CA THR A 42 -24.57 -5.56 7.56
C THR A 42 -25.47 -6.09 8.71
N PRO A 43 -25.82 -7.38 8.78
CA PRO A 43 -26.64 -7.89 9.88
C PRO A 43 -25.84 -8.30 11.13
N CYS A 44 -24.55 -7.94 11.22
CA CYS A 44 -23.67 -8.33 12.32
C CYS A 44 -23.73 -7.33 13.49
N PRO A 45 -24.30 -7.67 14.66
CA PRO A 45 -24.42 -6.73 15.79
C PRO A 45 -23.07 -6.31 16.37
N ILE A 46 -22.08 -7.22 16.38
CA ILE A 46 -20.73 -6.93 16.86
C ILE A 46 -20.04 -5.94 15.91
N CYS A 47 -20.24 -6.08 14.59
CA CYS A 47 -19.73 -5.14 13.61
C CYS A 47 -20.32 -3.75 13.83
N ALA A 48 -21.64 -3.66 14.06
CA ALA A 48 -22.32 -2.39 14.31
C ALA A 48 -21.79 -1.69 15.58
N SER A 49 -21.38 -2.45 16.60
CA SER A 49 -20.83 -1.89 17.84
C SER A 49 -19.35 -1.53 17.76
N GLN A 50 -18.53 -2.28 17.01
CA GLN A 50 -17.06 -2.09 17.01
C GLN A 50 -16.53 -1.24 15.85
N ASN A 51 -17.14 -1.34 14.67
CA ASN A 51 -16.63 -0.65 13.48
C ASN A 51 -16.64 0.88 13.60
N PRO A 52 -17.66 1.54 14.20
CA PRO A 52 -17.60 2.99 14.39
C PRO A 52 -16.38 3.46 15.16
N GLY A 53 -15.98 2.71 16.20
CA GLY A 53 -14.76 3.00 16.96
C GLY A 53 -13.48 2.82 16.12
N LEU A 54 -13.43 1.85 15.22
CA LEU A 54 -12.34 1.69 14.26
C LEU A 54 -12.29 2.89 13.30
N PHE A 55 -13.38 3.26 12.69
CA PHE A 55 -13.42 4.40 11.74
C PHE A 55 -13.04 5.73 12.40
N ASN A 56 -13.48 5.96 13.63
CA ASN A 56 -13.08 7.15 14.39
C ASN A 56 -11.57 7.19 14.66
N ARG A 57 -10.93 6.05 14.91
CA ARG A 57 -9.47 6.01 15.08
C ARG A 57 -8.76 6.23 13.74
N LEU A 58 -9.23 5.60 12.67
CA LEU A 58 -8.64 5.71 11.33
C LEU A 58 -8.69 7.15 10.78
N ALA A 59 -9.66 7.96 11.17
CA ALA A 59 -9.75 9.36 10.77
C ALA A 59 -8.49 10.18 11.15
N ASN A 60 -7.76 9.78 12.20
CA ASN A 60 -6.50 10.42 12.59
C ASN A 60 -5.29 9.99 11.73
N TYR A 61 -5.46 8.99 10.86
CA TYR A 61 -4.42 8.43 9.99
C TYR A 61 -4.76 8.59 8.51
N GLU A 62 -5.67 9.50 8.19
CA GLU A 62 -6.09 9.75 6.81
C GLU A 62 -4.88 10.05 5.91
N GLY A 63 -4.88 9.46 4.70
CA GLY A 63 -3.74 9.56 3.78
C GLY A 63 -2.55 8.64 4.10
N GLN A 64 -2.64 7.76 5.12
CA GLN A 64 -1.58 6.82 5.48
C GLN A 64 -1.99 5.35 5.31
N TYR A 65 -3.24 5.09 4.93
CA TYR A 65 -3.76 3.73 4.77
C TYR A 65 -4.77 3.64 3.61
N HIS A 66 -5.01 2.40 3.19
CA HIS A 66 -6.14 2.01 2.35
C HIS A 66 -7.01 1.03 3.12
N LEU A 67 -8.32 1.30 3.16
CA LEU A 67 -9.31 0.42 3.78
C LEU A 67 -10.20 -0.21 2.71
N ILE A 68 -10.28 -1.54 2.71
CA ILE A 68 -11.10 -2.31 1.78
C ILE A 68 -12.07 -3.18 2.59
N GLY A 69 -13.37 -3.06 2.33
CA GLY A 69 -14.41 -3.89 2.95
C GLY A 69 -14.63 -5.18 2.18
N PHE A 70 -14.64 -6.31 2.89
CA PHE A 70 -15.06 -7.62 2.40
C PHE A 70 -16.20 -8.16 3.27
N TYR A 71 -17.09 -8.91 2.66
CA TYR A 71 -18.32 -9.37 3.30
C TYR A 71 -18.38 -10.91 3.28
N PRO A 72 -17.93 -11.59 4.35
CA PRO A 72 -17.99 -13.05 4.44
C PRO A 72 -19.41 -13.58 4.37
N GLY A 73 -19.62 -14.73 3.70
CA GLY A 73 -20.92 -15.39 3.66
C GLY A 73 -21.32 -16.06 4.97
N SER A 74 -20.36 -16.43 5.81
CA SER A 74 -20.63 -17.04 7.12
C SER A 74 -20.32 -16.03 8.25
N PRO A 75 -21.19 -15.92 9.27
CA PRO A 75 -22.48 -16.57 9.43
C PRO A 75 -23.66 -15.84 8.74
N TYR A 76 -23.40 -14.77 8.02
CA TYR A 76 -24.43 -13.86 7.48
C TYR A 76 -24.56 -13.96 5.96
N SER A 77 -24.95 -15.12 5.45
CA SER A 77 -25.10 -15.36 4.00
C SER A 77 -26.15 -14.46 3.33
N SER A 78 -27.10 -13.91 4.09
CA SER A 78 -28.10 -12.96 3.60
C SER A 78 -27.60 -11.52 3.50
N CYS A 79 -26.34 -11.23 3.89
CA CYS A 79 -25.76 -9.90 3.75
C CYS A 79 -25.83 -9.43 2.30
N ILE A 80 -26.42 -8.25 2.06
CA ILE A 80 -26.65 -7.71 0.71
C ILE A 80 -25.34 -7.53 -0.06
N PHE A 81 -24.27 -7.07 0.61
CA PHE A 81 -22.97 -6.88 0.00
C PHE A 81 -22.23 -8.20 -0.28
N TYR A 82 -22.48 -9.24 0.53
CA TYR A 82 -22.03 -10.58 0.18
C TYR A 82 -22.74 -11.09 -1.07
N GLN A 83 -24.07 -10.96 -1.12
CA GLN A 83 -24.89 -11.41 -2.25
C GLN A 83 -24.53 -10.67 -3.55
N ALA A 84 -24.17 -9.40 -3.46
CA ALA A 84 -23.78 -8.60 -4.63
C ALA A 84 -22.50 -9.10 -5.30
N ASN A 85 -21.60 -9.76 -4.55
CA ASN A 85 -20.31 -10.24 -5.11
C ASN A 85 -19.81 -11.47 -4.35
N ILE A 86 -20.56 -12.56 -4.40
CA ILE A 86 -20.24 -13.83 -3.74
C ILE A 86 -18.84 -14.36 -4.13
N PRO A 87 -18.46 -14.42 -5.42
CA PRO A 87 -17.19 -15.03 -5.80
C PRO A 87 -15.98 -14.31 -5.21
N GLN A 88 -15.92 -13.00 -5.26
CA GLN A 88 -14.78 -12.23 -4.76
C GLN A 88 -14.71 -12.21 -3.24
N ASN A 89 -15.84 -12.01 -2.56
CA ASN A 89 -15.92 -12.08 -1.10
C ASN A 89 -15.47 -13.45 -0.59
N SER A 90 -15.96 -14.53 -1.18
CA SER A 90 -15.59 -15.90 -0.80
C SER A 90 -14.10 -16.19 -1.10
N ALA A 91 -13.61 -15.78 -2.27
CA ALA A 91 -12.21 -15.99 -2.64
C ALA A 91 -11.25 -15.25 -1.70
N ARG A 92 -11.63 -14.03 -1.23
CA ARG A 92 -10.79 -13.28 -0.30
C ARG A 92 -10.77 -13.88 1.09
N VAL A 93 -11.90 -14.37 1.59
CA VAL A 93 -11.96 -15.13 2.85
C VAL A 93 -11.12 -16.40 2.75
N GLN A 94 -11.22 -17.13 1.63
CA GLN A 94 -10.43 -18.34 1.40
C GLN A 94 -8.93 -18.07 1.32
N HIS A 95 -8.52 -16.91 0.76
CA HIS A 95 -7.11 -16.49 0.72
C HIS A 95 -6.48 -16.44 2.11
N TYR A 96 -7.25 -16.05 3.12
CA TYR A 96 -6.85 -16.02 4.53
C TYR A 96 -7.42 -17.21 5.31
N SER A 97 -7.40 -18.38 4.71
CA SER A 97 -7.97 -19.60 5.31
C SER A 97 -7.42 -19.83 6.71
N GLY A 98 -8.32 -19.91 7.69
CA GLY A 98 -7.97 -20.13 9.09
C GLY A 98 -7.70 -18.85 9.91
N GLU A 99 -7.57 -17.68 9.28
CA GLU A 99 -7.31 -16.41 9.97
C GLU A 99 -8.57 -15.54 10.14
N ILE A 100 -9.58 -15.77 9.31
CA ILE A 100 -10.86 -15.07 9.40
C ILE A 100 -11.84 -15.90 10.24
N PHE A 101 -11.85 -15.67 11.54
CA PHE A 101 -12.68 -16.42 12.49
C PHE A 101 -14.12 -15.92 12.60
N GLY A 102 -14.44 -14.79 11.97
CA GLY A 102 -15.75 -14.16 12.02
C GLY A 102 -15.71 -12.69 11.64
N SER A 103 -16.81 -12.00 11.94
CA SER A 103 -16.96 -10.56 11.68
C SER A 103 -17.20 -9.81 12.99
N PRO A 104 -16.53 -8.66 13.25
CA PRO A 104 -15.55 -8.02 12.40
C PRO A 104 -14.12 -8.57 12.60
N THR A 105 -13.42 -8.85 11.51
CA THR A 105 -11.98 -9.10 11.51
C THR A 105 -11.29 -8.09 10.58
N VAL A 106 -10.15 -7.57 10.97
CA VAL A 106 -9.30 -6.68 10.17
C VAL A 106 -7.98 -7.37 9.89
N ALA A 107 -7.67 -7.59 8.63
CA ALA A 107 -6.34 -8.01 8.20
C ALA A 107 -5.47 -6.76 7.98
N LEU A 108 -4.34 -6.69 8.67
CA LEU A 108 -3.38 -5.60 8.65
C LEU A 108 -2.20 -5.99 7.77
N ASN A 109 -2.02 -5.31 6.65
CA ASN A 109 -0.99 -5.64 5.63
C ASN A 109 -1.02 -7.12 5.18
N GLY A 110 -2.16 -7.81 5.35
CA GLY A 110 -2.35 -9.20 4.99
C GLY A 110 -1.66 -10.23 5.87
N ILE A 111 -1.06 -9.85 7.00
CA ILE A 111 -0.23 -10.73 7.86
C ILE A 111 -0.59 -10.73 9.35
N ASP A 112 -1.31 -9.74 9.84
CA ASP A 112 -1.77 -9.65 11.23
C ASP A 112 -3.29 -9.48 11.26
N PHE A 113 -3.98 -10.17 12.16
CA PHE A 113 -5.45 -10.24 12.18
C PHE A 113 -5.97 -9.84 13.54
N LYS A 114 -6.88 -8.88 13.58
CA LYS A 114 -7.47 -8.35 14.82
C LYS A 114 -8.96 -8.10 14.64
N SER A 115 -9.69 -8.07 15.76
CA SER A 115 -11.04 -7.49 15.75
C SER A 115 -10.97 -5.99 15.50
N SER A 116 -12.06 -5.36 15.05
CA SER A 116 -12.12 -3.90 14.89
C SER A 116 -11.78 -3.14 16.19
N SER A 117 -12.14 -3.66 17.34
CA SER A 117 -11.77 -3.07 18.63
C SER A 117 -10.28 -3.26 18.97
N GLY A 118 -9.64 -4.33 18.48
CA GLY A 118 -8.23 -4.62 18.68
C GLY A 118 -7.28 -3.75 17.85
N VAL A 119 -7.76 -3.10 16.80
CA VAL A 119 -6.99 -2.13 16.02
C VAL A 119 -6.98 -0.79 16.76
N ASN A 120 -6.15 -0.68 17.78
CA ASN A 120 -5.99 0.53 18.59
C ASN A 120 -4.94 1.48 18.01
N THR A 121 -4.72 2.65 18.64
CA THR A 121 -3.76 3.67 18.19
C THR A 121 -2.34 3.14 18.13
N THR A 122 -1.89 2.37 19.12
CA THR A 122 -0.55 1.76 19.12
C THR A 122 -0.34 0.84 17.91
N VAL A 123 -1.36 0.06 17.53
CA VAL A 123 -1.32 -0.78 16.33
C VAL A 123 -1.20 0.09 15.08
N LEU A 124 -1.99 1.17 14.99
CA LEU A 124 -1.96 2.07 13.85
C LEU A 124 -0.65 2.84 13.76
N ASP A 125 -0.09 3.33 14.86
CA ASP A 125 1.21 4.01 14.90
C ASP A 125 2.35 3.09 14.38
N ASN A 126 2.31 1.80 14.71
CA ASN A 126 3.29 0.84 14.22
C ASN A 126 3.07 0.43 12.76
N LEU A 127 1.83 0.54 12.28
CA LEU A 127 1.45 0.13 10.93
C LEU A 127 1.73 1.20 9.88
N THR A 128 1.57 2.46 10.25
CA THR A 128 1.69 3.65 9.39
C THR A 128 3.05 4.33 9.53
N GLY A 129 3.32 5.35 8.72
CA GLY A 129 4.54 6.17 8.82
C GLY A 129 5.83 5.48 8.35
N GLY A 130 5.77 4.27 7.84
CA GLY A 130 6.92 3.58 7.27
C GLY A 130 7.24 4.04 5.84
N THR A 131 8.44 3.69 5.38
CA THR A 131 8.84 3.87 3.98
C THR A 131 8.79 2.56 3.22
N SER A 132 8.78 2.66 1.88
CA SER A 132 8.81 1.52 0.97
C SER A 132 10.06 1.58 0.12
N TRP A 133 10.62 0.43 -0.20
CA TRP A 133 11.65 0.27 -1.22
C TRP A 133 11.05 0.16 -2.64
N LEU A 134 9.73 -0.02 -2.73
CA LEU A 134 8.98 -0.11 -3.96
C LEU A 134 8.11 1.14 -4.12
N TYR A 135 8.27 1.84 -5.23
CA TYR A 135 7.37 2.89 -5.67
C TYR A 135 6.33 2.29 -6.62
N ILE A 136 5.07 2.63 -6.38
CA ILE A 136 3.94 2.21 -7.22
C ILE A 136 3.28 3.48 -7.74
N ASN A 137 3.26 3.64 -9.07
CA ASN A 137 2.50 4.68 -9.73
C ASN A 137 1.28 4.07 -10.41
N VAL A 138 0.13 4.74 -10.30
CA VAL A 138 -1.13 4.30 -10.90
C VAL A 138 -1.69 5.45 -11.71
N ASP A 139 -1.71 5.29 -13.01
CA ASP A 139 -2.29 6.23 -13.95
C ASP A 139 -3.60 5.69 -14.51
N GLU A 140 -4.67 6.48 -14.41
CA GLU A 140 -5.98 6.15 -14.94
C GLU A 140 -6.35 7.12 -16.07
N THR A 141 -6.70 6.57 -17.23
CA THR A 141 -7.31 7.33 -18.31
C THR A 141 -8.81 7.09 -18.34
N THR A 142 -9.57 8.18 -18.36
CA THR A 142 -11.04 8.16 -18.38
C THR A 142 -11.55 8.37 -19.82
N GLY A 143 -12.60 7.62 -20.21
CA GLY A 143 -13.22 7.67 -21.53
C GLY A 143 -14.40 6.71 -21.59
N THR A 144 -14.73 6.23 -22.79
CA THR A 144 -15.74 5.16 -22.99
C THR A 144 -15.31 3.82 -22.39
N SER A 145 -14.01 3.62 -22.24
CA SER A 145 -13.38 2.55 -21.45
C SER A 145 -12.36 3.18 -20.51
N ARG A 146 -12.18 2.56 -19.34
CA ARG A 146 -11.12 2.95 -18.40
C ARG A 146 -9.90 2.08 -18.65
N SER A 147 -8.73 2.71 -18.73
CA SER A 147 -7.44 2.01 -18.76
C SER A 147 -6.64 2.44 -17.54
N VAL A 148 -6.10 1.46 -16.84
CA VAL A 148 -5.23 1.68 -15.67
C VAL A 148 -3.85 1.14 -16.00
N THR A 149 -2.85 2.00 -15.90
CA THR A 149 -1.44 1.64 -16.02
C THR A 149 -0.83 1.63 -14.62
N ILE A 150 -0.13 0.57 -14.27
CA ILE A 150 0.55 0.45 -12.98
C ILE A 150 2.04 0.29 -13.25
N ASP A 151 2.83 1.28 -12.82
CA ASP A 151 4.27 1.26 -12.90
C ASP A 151 4.88 0.89 -11.54
N LEU A 152 5.77 -0.07 -11.53
CA LEU A 152 6.49 -0.53 -10.36
C LEU A 152 7.96 -0.18 -10.50
N GLN A 153 8.51 0.55 -9.55
CA GLN A 153 9.93 0.93 -9.53
C GLN A 153 10.57 0.54 -8.20
N ASP A 154 11.66 -0.21 -8.29
CA ASP A 154 12.56 -0.42 -7.15
C ASP A 154 13.42 0.83 -6.96
N VAL A 155 13.31 1.47 -5.80
CA VAL A 155 14.02 2.74 -5.51
C VAL A 155 15.31 2.54 -4.73
N VAL A 156 15.64 1.31 -4.33
CA VAL A 156 16.88 0.98 -3.60
C VAL A 156 17.90 0.20 -4.45
N GLY A 157 17.57 -0.04 -5.74
CA GLY A 157 18.46 -0.72 -6.68
C GLY A 157 18.53 -2.23 -6.52
N GLY A 158 17.51 -2.85 -5.90
CA GLY A 158 17.32 -4.29 -5.87
C GLY A 158 16.73 -4.81 -7.19
N SER A 159 16.45 -6.09 -7.24
CA SER A 159 15.72 -6.72 -8.35
C SER A 159 14.48 -7.40 -7.82
N LEU A 160 13.33 -6.98 -8.33
CA LEU A 160 12.05 -7.67 -8.11
C LEU A 160 12.08 -9.00 -8.86
N THR A 161 12.62 -10.03 -8.23
CA THR A 161 12.71 -11.37 -8.84
C THR A 161 11.45 -12.20 -8.63
N THR A 162 10.70 -11.92 -7.56
CA THR A 162 9.45 -12.62 -7.23
C THR A 162 8.47 -11.65 -6.58
N GLY A 163 7.23 -11.66 -7.01
CA GLY A 163 6.16 -10.86 -6.43
C GLY A 163 4.83 -11.14 -7.10
N ARG A 164 3.75 -10.75 -6.46
CA ARG A 164 2.41 -10.74 -7.04
C ARG A 164 1.82 -9.35 -6.88
N LEU A 165 1.33 -8.81 -7.99
CA LEU A 165 0.54 -7.59 -7.97
C LEU A 165 -0.93 -7.97 -7.87
N TYR A 166 -1.61 -7.37 -6.89
CA TYR A 166 -3.06 -7.44 -6.78
C TYR A 166 -3.63 -6.06 -7.08
N ALA A 167 -4.50 -5.99 -8.08
CA ALA A 167 -5.28 -4.80 -8.38
C ALA A 167 -6.73 -5.05 -7.97
N VAL A 168 -7.31 -4.11 -7.23
CA VAL A 168 -8.69 -4.20 -6.74
C VAL A 168 -9.45 -2.95 -7.15
N ILE A 169 -10.61 -3.14 -7.76
CA ILE A 169 -11.55 -2.05 -8.03
C ILE A 169 -12.55 -2.03 -6.89
N VAL A 170 -12.65 -0.89 -6.21
CA VAL A 170 -13.57 -0.70 -5.07
C VAL A 170 -14.57 0.40 -5.38
N GLU A 171 -15.79 0.23 -4.88
CA GLU A 171 -16.75 1.33 -4.82
C GLU A 171 -16.44 2.18 -3.60
N LYS A 172 -16.28 3.48 -3.80
CA LYS A 172 -15.95 4.42 -2.72
C LYS A 172 -17.10 4.59 -1.74
N GLU A 173 -18.31 4.58 -2.27
CA GLU A 173 -19.54 4.76 -1.50
C GLU A 173 -20.67 3.95 -2.12
N ILE A 174 -21.34 3.13 -1.31
CA ILE A 174 -22.48 2.34 -1.73
C ILE A 174 -23.71 2.89 -1.02
N SER A 175 -24.61 3.52 -1.79
CA SER A 175 -25.92 3.94 -1.30
C SER A 175 -26.92 2.82 -1.50
N TYR A 176 -27.52 2.34 -0.41
CA TYR A 176 -28.58 1.34 -0.43
C TYR A 176 -29.88 1.99 0.04
N ASN A 177 -30.85 2.05 -0.85
CA ASN A 177 -32.23 2.42 -0.52
C ASN A 177 -33.02 1.14 -0.28
N ALA A 178 -33.40 0.88 0.99
CA ALA A 178 -34.26 -0.22 1.37
C ALA A 178 -35.72 0.08 1.03
#